data_054f83b1ab0e5c0042a14f69f3f7e3d3
#
_entry.id   054f83b1ab0e5c0042a14f69f3f7e3d3
#
_cell.length_a   1.000
_cell.length_b   1.000
_cell.length_c   1.000
_cell.angle_alpha   90.00
_cell.angle_beta   90.00
_cell.angle_gamma   90.00
#
_symmetry.space_group_name_H-M   'P 1'
#
loop_
_entity.id
_entity.type
_entity.pdbx_description
1 polymer ?
#
loop_
_entity_poly.entity_id
_entity_poly.type
_entity_poly.pdbx_seq_one_letter_code
_entity_poly.pdbx_strand_id
1 'polypeptide(L)'
;MPPVLGSARGPRAGDRVLAIADFPKDCFGETPKPARETRALPNRLSRGFNQRCNCAFLHDFLPVRRAIYPGSFDPVTNGHLDVIERARTLFDEVIVAVAINDQKQPLFAPDERLAMLRQAITIDAVRVAPMEGLLVEFAASEGAHAVVRGLRAISDFEFEFQMALMNRKLDPEIETIFLMPKEEYTYLSSRIVKEIASLGGDVSAFVPPLVAEALAKKFKPPVRSVTPVT
;
A
#
# COMPACT_ATOMS: atom_id res chain seq x y z
N MET A 1 44.55 50.47 13.44
CA MET A 1 43.59 50.31 12.31
C MET A 1 43.68 48.87 11.82
N PRO A 2 42.67 48.04 12.05
CA PRO A 2 42.62 46.73 11.46
C PRO A 2 41.92 46.76 10.09
N PRO A 3 42.21 45.81 9.16
CA PRO A 3 41.66 45.80 7.82
C PRO A 3 40.23 45.26 7.77
N VAL A 4 39.48 45.83 6.83
CA VAL A 4 38.07 45.57 6.53
C VAL A 4 37.91 44.18 5.91
N LEU A 5 37.13 43.32 6.54
CA LEU A 5 36.71 42.01 6.00
C LEU A 5 35.67 42.21 4.87
N GLY A 6 36.02 41.77 3.67
CA GLY A 6 35.14 41.72 2.51
C GLY A 6 34.04 40.65 2.73
N SER A 7 32.78 41.07 2.54
CA SER A 7 31.60 40.20 2.57
C SER A 7 31.57 39.29 1.34
N ALA A 8 31.80 38.00 1.53
CA ALA A 8 31.51 36.98 0.54
C ALA A 8 29.99 36.75 0.45
N ARG A 9 29.36 37.15 -0.65
CA ARG A 9 27.97 36.80 -0.97
C ARG A 9 27.92 35.30 -1.29
N GLY A 10 27.18 34.54 -0.50
CA GLY A 10 26.86 33.16 -0.79
C GLY A 10 25.95 33.03 -2.03
N PRO A 11 25.96 31.87 -2.71
CA PRO A 11 25.18 31.67 -3.92
C PRO A 11 23.68 31.68 -3.61
N ARG A 12 22.91 32.35 -4.48
CA ARG A 12 21.45 32.42 -4.43
C ARG A 12 20.85 31.02 -4.64
N ALA A 13 19.86 30.65 -3.82
CA ALA A 13 19.01 29.51 -4.03
C ALA A 13 18.18 29.72 -5.29
N GLY A 14 18.49 29.00 -6.38
CA GLY A 14 17.73 29.15 -7.61
C GLY A 14 18.15 28.30 -8.80
N ASP A 15 19.28 27.58 -8.76
CA ASP A 15 19.72 26.77 -9.91
C ASP A 15 20.25 25.39 -9.45
N ARG A 16 19.34 24.54 -9.02
CA ARG A 16 19.58 23.09 -9.06
C ARG A 16 18.59 22.47 -10.05
N VAL A 17 18.90 22.64 -11.33
CA VAL A 17 18.45 21.70 -12.36
C VAL A 17 19.03 20.34 -11.95
N LEU A 18 18.17 19.37 -11.65
CA LEU A 18 18.55 17.98 -11.47
C LEU A 18 19.27 17.54 -12.76
N ALA A 19 20.60 17.47 -12.70
CA ALA A 19 21.35 16.73 -13.69
C ALA A 19 20.89 15.29 -13.62
N ILE A 20 20.16 14.85 -14.64
CA ILE A 20 19.89 13.45 -14.89
C ILE A 20 21.27 12.81 -15.02
N ALA A 21 21.63 11.96 -14.05
CA ALA A 21 22.88 11.23 -14.09
C ALA A 21 22.94 10.47 -15.42
N ASP A 22 23.98 10.73 -16.21
CA ASP A 22 24.32 9.96 -17.39
C ASP A 22 24.55 8.50 -16.95
N PHE A 23 23.58 7.66 -17.24
CA PHE A 23 23.77 6.22 -17.14
C PHE A 23 24.78 5.81 -18.21
N PRO A 24 25.83 5.03 -17.87
CA PRO A 24 26.75 4.50 -18.86
C PRO A 24 25.97 3.69 -19.90
N LYS A 25 26.19 3.99 -21.18
CA LYS A 25 25.52 3.35 -22.32
C LYS A 25 25.85 1.87 -22.49
N ASP A 26 26.70 1.30 -21.65
CA ASP A 26 27.22 -0.07 -21.76
C ASP A 26 26.40 -1.12 -20.98
N CYS A 27 25.27 -0.77 -20.38
CA CYS A 27 24.42 -1.71 -19.66
C CYS A 27 23.37 -2.44 -20.52
N PHE A 28 23.24 -2.08 -21.80
CA PHE A 28 22.43 -2.84 -22.74
C PHE A 28 23.34 -3.74 -23.55
N GLY A 29 23.52 -4.98 -23.07
CA GLY A 29 24.14 -6.04 -23.85
C GLY A 29 23.47 -6.15 -25.22
N GLU A 30 24.30 -6.35 -26.26
CA GLU A 30 23.87 -6.54 -27.64
C GLU A 30 22.72 -7.56 -27.70
N THR A 31 21.63 -7.18 -28.35
CA THR A 31 20.55 -8.11 -28.69
C THR A 31 21.12 -9.27 -29.49
N PRO A 32 20.90 -10.53 -29.10
CA PRO A 32 21.37 -11.67 -29.87
C PRO A 32 20.75 -11.61 -31.28
N LYS A 33 21.61 -11.68 -32.30
CA LYS A 33 21.19 -11.80 -33.70
C LYS A 33 20.31 -13.05 -33.84
N PRO A 34 19.19 -12.99 -34.58
CA PRO A 34 18.37 -14.16 -34.77
C PRO A 34 19.17 -15.27 -35.47
N ALA A 35 19.22 -16.43 -34.85
CA ALA A 35 19.85 -17.61 -35.41
C ALA A 35 19.10 -17.98 -36.72
N ARG A 36 19.87 -18.04 -37.81
CA ARG A 36 19.41 -18.57 -39.10
C ARG A 36 19.15 -20.07 -38.98
N GLU A 37 18.09 -20.48 -39.66
CA GLU A 37 17.73 -21.82 -40.03
C GLU A 37 17.15 -22.74 -38.95
N THR A 38 15.83 -22.64 -38.78
CA THR A 38 15.03 -23.77 -38.32
C THR A 38 14.83 -24.74 -39.46
N ARG A 39 15.58 -25.84 -39.40
CA ARG A 39 15.35 -27.05 -40.21
C ARG A 39 13.92 -27.51 -39.94
N ALA A 40 13.12 -27.59 -41.00
CA ALA A 40 11.76 -28.10 -40.97
C ALA A 40 11.73 -29.52 -40.41
N LEU A 41 11.05 -29.74 -39.30
CA LEU A 41 10.72 -31.07 -38.80
C LEU A 41 9.65 -31.69 -39.68
N PRO A 42 9.73 -32.99 -39.99
CA PRO A 42 8.76 -33.63 -40.88
C PRO A 42 7.39 -33.71 -40.25
N ASN A 43 6.42 -33.28 -41.02
CA ASN A 43 4.99 -33.32 -40.75
C ASN A 43 4.49 -34.79 -40.72
N ARG A 44 4.52 -35.42 -39.56
CA ARG A 44 3.84 -36.68 -39.28
C ARG A 44 3.27 -36.65 -37.90
N LEU A 45 1.99 -36.35 -37.83
CA LEU A 45 1.01 -36.89 -36.87
C LEU A 45 -0.28 -36.04 -36.89
N SER A 46 -0.95 -36.09 -38.05
CA SER A 46 -2.37 -35.77 -38.11
C SER A 46 -3.14 -37.06 -37.75
N ARG A 47 -3.33 -37.33 -36.49
CA ARG A 47 -4.39 -38.22 -35.98
C ARG A 47 -4.82 -37.80 -34.59
N GLY A 48 -5.97 -37.18 -34.52
CA GLY A 48 -6.94 -37.33 -33.44
C GLY A 48 -6.47 -37.01 -32.04
N PHE A 49 -6.22 -35.73 -31.69
CA PHE A 49 -6.25 -35.33 -30.31
C PHE A 49 -7.34 -34.24 -30.12
N ASN A 50 -8.59 -34.73 -30.25
CA ASN A 50 -9.76 -33.95 -29.84
C ASN A 50 -9.99 -34.23 -28.36
N GLN A 51 -8.98 -33.97 -27.53
CA GLN A 51 -9.12 -33.92 -26.08
C GLN A 51 -9.32 -32.46 -25.71
N ARG A 52 -10.58 -32.09 -25.54
CA ARG A 52 -10.92 -30.88 -24.77
C ARG A 52 -10.20 -31.04 -23.43
N CYS A 53 -9.00 -30.43 -23.29
CA CYS A 53 -8.38 -30.26 -22.01
C CYS A 53 -9.37 -29.48 -21.16
N ASN A 54 -9.94 -30.20 -20.19
CA ASN A 54 -10.81 -29.61 -19.19
C ASN A 54 -9.89 -28.82 -18.24
N CYS A 55 -9.51 -27.60 -18.64
CA CYS A 55 -8.63 -26.71 -17.89
C CYS A 55 -9.23 -26.30 -16.52
N ALA A 56 -10.48 -26.67 -16.26
CA ALA A 56 -11.13 -26.47 -14.96
C ALA A 56 -10.47 -27.28 -13.82
N PHE A 57 -9.81 -28.41 -14.13
CA PHE A 57 -9.23 -29.30 -13.11
C PHE A 57 -7.83 -28.90 -12.63
N LEU A 58 -7.15 -27.99 -13.34
CA LEU A 58 -5.79 -27.53 -12.96
C LEU A 58 -5.82 -26.34 -12.00
N HIS A 59 -6.96 -25.67 -11.85
CA HIS A 59 -7.09 -24.51 -10.95
C HIS A 59 -7.06 -24.91 -9.47
N ASP A 60 -7.44 -26.15 -9.14
CA ASP A 60 -7.49 -26.64 -7.77
C ASP A 60 -6.13 -27.08 -7.20
N PHE A 61 -5.07 -27.09 -8.03
CA PHE A 61 -3.72 -27.52 -7.63
C PHE A 61 -2.69 -26.37 -7.54
N LEU A 62 -3.04 -25.16 -7.95
CA LEU A 62 -2.14 -24.04 -7.78
C LEU A 62 -2.25 -23.48 -6.36
N PRO A 63 -1.13 -23.21 -5.68
CA PRO A 63 -1.16 -22.59 -4.37
C PRO A 63 -1.86 -21.22 -4.46
N VAL A 64 -2.79 -20.96 -3.55
CA VAL A 64 -3.50 -19.68 -3.45
C VAL A 64 -2.48 -18.56 -3.19
N ARG A 65 -2.41 -17.60 -4.10
CA ARG A 65 -1.53 -16.43 -3.94
C ARG A 65 -2.15 -15.48 -2.91
N ARG A 66 -1.68 -15.55 -1.68
CA ARG A 66 -2.19 -14.78 -0.56
C ARG A 66 -1.25 -13.66 -0.19
N ALA A 67 -1.80 -12.46 0.05
CA ALA A 67 -1.03 -11.32 0.51
C ALA A 67 -1.63 -10.70 1.77
N ILE A 68 -0.76 -10.14 2.62
CA ILE A 68 -1.15 -9.34 3.79
C ILE A 68 -1.01 -7.86 3.42
N TYR A 69 -2.04 -7.07 3.72
CA TYR A 69 -1.96 -5.61 3.71
C TYR A 69 -2.06 -5.08 5.14
N PRO A 70 -0.93 -4.85 5.82
CA PRO A 70 -0.92 -4.42 7.22
C PRO A 70 -1.05 -2.91 7.34
N GLY A 71 -1.75 -2.48 8.38
CA GLY A 71 -1.89 -1.06 8.69
C GLY A 71 -2.61 -0.79 10.00
N SER A 72 -2.55 0.45 10.48
CA SER A 72 -3.34 0.87 11.64
C SER A 72 -4.78 1.18 11.27
N PHE A 73 -5.03 1.68 10.06
CA PHE A 73 -6.37 2.07 9.55
C PHE A 73 -7.17 2.91 10.54
N ASP A 74 -6.54 3.95 11.05
CA ASP A 74 -7.08 4.84 12.09
C ASP A 74 -7.28 6.29 11.58
N PRO A 75 -8.37 6.53 10.81
CA PRO A 75 -9.30 5.58 10.20
C PRO A 75 -8.86 5.05 8.83
N VAL A 76 -9.64 4.13 8.25
CA VAL A 76 -9.53 3.75 6.83
C VAL A 76 -9.85 4.96 5.94
N THR A 77 -9.13 5.08 4.81
CA THR A 77 -9.29 6.17 3.81
C THR A 77 -9.51 5.59 2.43
N ASN A 78 -9.97 6.42 1.49
CA ASN A 78 -10.13 6.01 0.09
C ASN A 78 -8.82 5.55 -0.55
N GLY A 79 -7.67 6.11 -0.10
CA GLY A 79 -6.35 5.64 -0.53
C GLY A 79 -6.03 4.21 -0.07
N HIS A 80 -6.47 3.81 1.12
CA HIS A 80 -6.33 2.42 1.58
C HIS A 80 -7.20 1.49 0.74
N LEU A 81 -8.43 1.88 0.43
CA LEU A 81 -9.34 1.06 -0.39
C LEU A 81 -8.83 0.88 -1.81
N ASP A 82 -8.25 1.92 -2.42
CA ASP A 82 -7.63 1.83 -3.75
C ASP A 82 -6.45 0.83 -3.77
N VAL A 83 -5.60 0.83 -2.75
CA VAL A 83 -4.51 -0.15 -2.62
C VAL A 83 -5.05 -1.58 -2.46
N ILE A 84 -6.11 -1.76 -1.67
CA ILE A 84 -6.77 -3.07 -1.49
C ILE A 84 -7.33 -3.57 -2.82
N GLU A 85 -8.02 -2.73 -3.57
CA GLU A 85 -8.59 -3.07 -4.88
C GLU A 85 -7.48 -3.49 -5.86
N ARG A 86 -6.37 -2.74 -5.90
CA ARG A 86 -5.20 -3.10 -6.73
C ARG A 86 -4.55 -4.39 -6.29
N ALA A 87 -4.36 -4.60 -5.00
CA ALA A 87 -3.80 -5.83 -4.47
C ALA A 87 -4.65 -7.05 -4.88
N ARG A 88 -5.97 -6.92 -4.84
CA ARG A 88 -6.91 -7.98 -5.23
C ARG A 88 -6.78 -8.38 -6.71
N THR A 89 -6.29 -7.51 -7.59
CA THR A 89 -6.02 -7.87 -8.99
C THR A 89 -4.77 -8.74 -9.16
N LEU A 90 -3.87 -8.73 -8.18
CA LEU A 90 -2.60 -9.45 -8.22
C LEU A 90 -2.63 -10.77 -7.43
N PHE A 91 -3.49 -10.85 -6.42
CA PHE A 91 -3.56 -11.97 -5.48
C PHE A 91 -4.95 -12.60 -5.48
N ASP A 92 -4.99 -13.89 -5.20
CA ASP A 92 -6.25 -14.65 -5.13
C ASP A 92 -6.98 -14.36 -3.81
N GLU A 93 -6.24 -14.03 -2.74
CA GLU A 93 -6.78 -13.57 -1.46
C GLU A 93 -5.91 -12.44 -0.89
N VAL A 94 -6.56 -11.40 -0.35
CA VAL A 94 -5.91 -10.30 0.37
C VAL A 94 -6.43 -10.23 1.79
N ILE A 95 -5.51 -10.25 2.77
CA ILE A 95 -5.83 -10.12 4.18
C ILE A 95 -5.44 -8.72 4.63
N VAL A 96 -6.44 -7.90 4.93
CA VAL A 96 -6.24 -6.58 5.53
C VAL A 96 -6.01 -6.77 7.03
N ALA A 97 -4.76 -6.64 7.44
CA ALA A 97 -4.33 -6.89 8.81
C ALA A 97 -4.29 -5.59 9.63
N VAL A 98 -5.23 -5.47 10.56
CA VAL A 98 -5.34 -4.28 11.43
C VAL A 98 -4.39 -4.46 12.61
N ALA A 99 -3.32 -3.66 12.65
CA ALA A 99 -2.36 -3.71 13.74
C ALA A 99 -3.00 -3.25 15.06
N ILE A 100 -2.96 -4.13 16.07
CA ILE A 100 -3.35 -3.82 17.43
C ILE A 100 -2.08 -3.42 18.18
N ASN A 101 -1.90 -2.12 18.40
CA ASN A 101 -0.77 -1.59 19.15
C ASN A 101 -1.25 -0.53 20.13
N ASP A 102 -1.24 -0.87 21.38
CA ASP A 102 -1.73 -0.02 22.48
C ASP A 102 -0.82 1.19 22.76
N GLN A 103 0.43 1.16 22.27
CA GLN A 103 1.39 2.25 22.50
C GLN A 103 1.08 3.52 21.69
N LYS A 104 0.28 3.44 20.62
CA LYS A 104 -0.02 4.57 19.72
C LYS A 104 -1.43 5.09 20.00
N GLN A 105 -1.91 5.39 21.05
CA GLN A 105 -3.23 6.02 21.35
C GLN A 105 -4.06 6.33 20.06
N PRO A 106 -4.63 5.34 19.41
CA PRO A 106 -5.42 5.54 18.19
C PRO A 106 -6.73 6.29 18.52
N LEU A 107 -7.28 7.02 17.54
CA LEU A 107 -8.57 7.70 17.71
C LEU A 107 -9.72 6.70 17.83
N PHE A 108 -9.65 5.62 17.07
CA PHE A 108 -10.65 4.55 17.04
C PHE A 108 -10.10 3.29 17.71
N ALA A 109 -10.90 2.69 18.59
CA ALA A 109 -10.57 1.40 19.19
C ALA A 109 -10.38 0.30 18.11
N PRO A 110 -9.64 -0.78 18.40
CA PRO A 110 -9.43 -1.86 17.43
C PRO A 110 -10.71 -2.39 16.80
N ASP A 111 -11.75 -2.62 17.59
CA ASP A 111 -13.04 -3.12 17.10
C ASP A 111 -13.76 -2.13 16.19
N GLU A 112 -13.67 -0.82 16.48
CA GLU A 112 -14.22 0.22 15.63
C GLU A 112 -13.51 0.23 14.26
N ARG A 113 -12.18 0.09 14.23
CA ARG A 113 -11.38 0.05 12.99
C ARG A 113 -11.69 -1.19 12.15
N LEU A 114 -11.80 -2.36 12.79
CA LEU A 114 -12.20 -3.60 12.14
C LEU A 114 -13.61 -3.51 11.57
N ALA A 115 -14.56 -2.94 12.31
CA ALA A 115 -15.94 -2.77 11.86
C ALA A 115 -16.02 -1.82 10.65
N MET A 116 -15.30 -0.68 10.69
CA MET A 116 -15.25 0.26 9.56
C MET A 116 -14.69 -0.40 8.29
N LEU A 117 -13.60 -1.17 8.41
CA LEU A 117 -13.01 -1.87 7.27
C LEU A 117 -13.95 -2.93 6.71
N ARG A 118 -14.58 -3.76 7.56
CA ARG A 118 -15.54 -4.79 7.12
C ARG A 118 -16.75 -4.20 6.40
N GLN A 119 -17.18 -3.00 6.79
CA GLN A 119 -18.29 -2.32 6.11
C GLN A 119 -17.86 -1.59 4.84
N ALA A 120 -16.63 -1.06 4.81
CA ALA A 120 -16.12 -0.34 3.66
C ALA A 120 -15.65 -1.27 2.52
N ILE A 121 -15.22 -2.50 2.85
CA ILE A 121 -14.71 -3.46 1.88
C ILE A 121 -15.85 -4.39 1.47
N THR A 122 -16.28 -4.28 0.21
CA THR A 122 -17.32 -5.11 -0.40
C THR A 122 -16.75 -6.05 -1.48
N ILE A 123 -15.41 -6.18 -1.54
CA ILE A 123 -14.70 -6.94 -2.56
C ILE A 123 -14.57 -8.39 -2.10
N ASP A 124 -14.96 -9.32 -2.98
CA ASP A 124 -14.79 -10.75 -2.73
C ASP A 124 -13.30 -11.12 -2.59
N ALA A 125 -13.04 -12.13 -1.74
CA ALA A 125 -11.70 -12.62 -1.44
C ALA A 125 -10.77 -11.56 -0.78
N VAL A 126 -11.37 -10.57 -0.10
CA VAL A 126 -10.68 -9.67 0.82
C VAL A 126 -11.21 -9.94 2.23
N ARG A 127 -10.31 -10.30 3.14
CA ARG A 127 -10.62 -10.60 4.53
C ARG A 127 -9.98 -9.56 5.46
N VAL A 128 -10.70 -9.16 6.51
CA VAL A 128 -10.19 -8.25 7.54
C VAL A 128 -9.93 -9.03 8.82
N ALA A 129 -8.69 -8.97 9.31
CA ALA A 129 -8.27 -9.67 10.52
C ALA A 129 -7.51 -8.73 11.48
N PRO A 130 -7.62 -8.94 12.80
CA PRO A 130 -6.73 -8.30 13.75
C PRO A 130 -5.33 -8.91 13.64
N MET A 131 -4.30 -8.08 13.82
CA MET A 131 -2.91 -8.52 13.80
C MET A 131 -2.20 -8.07 15.08
N GLU A 132 -1.68 -9.03 15.80
CA GLU A 132 -0.84 -8.83 16.97
C GLU A 132 0.57 -9.38 16.72
N GLY A 133 1.57 -8.84 17.39
CA GLY A 133 2.95 -9.31 17.28
C GLY A 133 3.65 -8.90 15.99
N LEU A 134 4.55 -9.76 15.53
CA LEU A 134 5.36 -9.50 14.33
C LEU A 134 4.58 -9.79 13.05
N LEU A 135 4.71 -8.89 12.08
CA LEU A 135 4.09 -9.03 10.76
C LEU A 135 4.47 -10.35 10.06
N VAL A 136 5.72 -10.74 10.14
CA VAL A 136 6.23 -11.97 9.50
C VAL A 136 5.61 -13.23 10.11
N GLU A 137 5.46 -13.28 11.44
CA GLU A 137 4.80 -14.40 12.14
C GLU A 137 3.32 -14.48 11.77
N PHE A 138 2.64 -13.33 11.71
CA PHE A 138 1.26 -13.27 11.26
C PHE A 138 1.12 -13.73 9.80
N ALA A 139 2.01 -13.29 8.90
CA ALA A 139 1.99 -13.71 7.51
C ALA A 139 2.21 -15.23 7.36
N ALA A 140 3.17 -15.79 8.08
CA ALA A 140 3.42 -17.23 8.10
C ALA A 140 2.21 -18.01 8.61
N SER A 141 1.55 -17.56 9.70
CA SER A 141 0.36 -18.21 10.26
C SER A 141 -0.83 -18.20 9.31
N GLU A 142 -0.92 -17.19 8.45
CA GLU A 142 -1.96 -17.05 7.42
C GLU A 142 -1.58 -17.71 6.09
N GLY A 143 -0.38 -18.28 5.98
CA GLY A 143 0.13 -18.88 4.75
C GLY A 143 0.30 -17.87 3.61
N ALA A 144 0.65 -16.64 3.95
CA ALA A 144 0.91 -15.58 2.98
C ALA A 144 2.41 -15.42 2.73
N HIS A 145 2.79 -15.25 1.47
CA HIS A 145 4.17 -15.06 1.04
C HIS A 145 4.46 -13.62 0.60
N ALA A 146 3.45 -12.75 0.61
CA ALA A 146 3.60 -11.37 0.19
C ALA A 146 3.00 -10.40 1.21
N VAL A 147 3.71 -9.29 1.41
CA VAL A 147 3.22 -8.12 2.16
C VAL A 147 3.03 -6.98 1.17
N VAL A 148 1.82 -6.46 1.10
CA VAL A 148 1.49 -5.27 0.29
C VAL A 148 1.68 -4.03 1.13
N ARG A 149 2.33 -3.01 0.57
CA ARG A 149 2.48 -1.69 1.17
C ARG A 149 2.06 -0.61 0.17
N GLY A 150 1.26 0.34 0.64
CA GLY A 150 0.93 1.53 -0.13
C GLY A 150 2.06 2.55 -0.08
N LEU A 151 2.60 2.94 -1.24
CA LEU A 151 3.65 3.94 -1.33
C LEU A 151 3.07 5.24 -1.91
N ARG A 152 3.02 6.30 -1.10
CA ARG A 152 2.38 7.58 -1.46
C ARG A 152 3.38 8.64 -1.91
N ALA A 153 4.51 8.75 -1.19
CA ALA A 153 5.50 9.77 -1.43
C ALA A 153 6.92 9.21 -1.26
N ILE A 154 7.90 9.94 -1.82
CA ILE A 154 9.33 9.57 -1.68
C ILE A 154 9.75 9.53 -0.21
N SER A 155 9.18 10.40 0.62
CA SER A 155 9.44 10.42 2.07
C SER A 155 9.00 9.14 2.80
N ASP A 156 7.97 8.46 2.30
CA ASP A 156 7.51 7.20 2.88
C ASP A 156 8.42 6.03 2.47
N PHE A 157 9.05 6.14 1.28
CA PHE A 157 9.82 5.05 0.68
C PHE A 157 10.98 4.60 1.54
N GLU A 158 11.73 5.52 2.10
CA GLU A 158 12.92 5.19 2.89
C GLU A 158 12.57 4.30 4.10
N PHE A 159 11.53 4.66 4.83
CA PHE A 159 11.05 3.89 5.96
C PHE A 159 10.47 2.53 5.53
N GLU A 160 9.64 2.52 4.49
CA GLU A 160 9.01 1.30 3.97
C GLU A 160 10.07 0.33 3.40
N PHE A 161 11.11 0.86 2.75
CA PHE A 161 12.23 0.06 2.26
C PHE A 161 13.02 -0.58 3.40
N GLN A 162 13.31 0.16 4.48
CA GLN A 162 13.96 -0.38 5.67
C GLN A 162 13.12 -1.51 6.28
N MET A 163 11.81 -1.30 6.41
CA MET A 163 10.90 -2.32 6.93
C MET A 163 10.85 -3.57 6.05
N ALA A 164 10.87 -3.41 4.72
CA ALA A 164 10.92 -4.55 3.80
C ALA A 164 12.20 -5.39 3.97
N LEU A 165 13.34 -4.72 4.10
CA LEU A 165 14.62 -5.41 4.36
C LEU A 165 14.64 -6.13 5.71
N MET A 166 14.06 -5.53 6.75
CA MET A 166 13.94 -6.15 8.06
C MET A 166 13.02 -7.38 8.02
N ASN A 167 11.86 -7.28 7.36
CA ASN A 167 10.94 -8.39 7.20
C ASN A 167 11.61 -9.56 6.47
N ARG A 168 12.31 -9.30 5.35
CA ARG A 168 13.06 -10.33 4.61
C ARG A 168 14.19 -10.96 5.43
N LYS A 169 14.80 -10.19 6.35
CA LYS A 169 15.82 -10.73 7.24
C LYS A 169 15.25 -11.66 8.30
N LEU A 170 14.03 -11.36 8.77
CA LEU A 170 13.31 -12.18 9.76
C LEU A 170 12.70 -13.43 9.13
N ASP A 171 12.16 -13.31 7.93
CA ASP A 171 11.60 -14.42 7.15
C ASP A 171 11.93 -14.22 5.66
N PRO A 172 12.87 -15.04 5.11
CA PRO A 172 13.29 -14.94 3.70
C PRO A 172 12.20 -15.30 2.69
N GLU A 173 11.16 -16.03 3.10
CA GLU A 173 10.06 -16.45 2.22
C GLU A 173 9.03 -15.32 1.99
N ILE A 174 9.12 -14.22 2.74
CA ILE A 174 8.19 -13.10 2.62
C ILE A 174 8.76 -12.02 1.70
N GLU A 175 8.03 -11.71 0.64
CA GLU A 175 8.33 -10.59 -0.25
C GLU A 175 7.44 -9.37 0.02
N THR A 176 8.03 -8.17 -0.07
CA THR A 176 7.28 -6.91 0.06
C THR A 176 7.01 -6.31 -1.31
N ILE A 177 5.74 -6.02 -1.58
CA ILE A 177 5.26 -5.42 -2.83
C ILE A 177 4.73 -4.03 -2.56
N PHE A 178 5.30 -3.04 -3.25
CA PHE A 178 4.86 -1.66 -3.15
C PHE A 178 3.84 -1.34 -4.23
N LEU A 179 2.67 -0.87 -3.83
CA LEU A 179 1.63 -0.41 -4.73
C LEU A 179 1.44 1.10 -4.60
N MET A 180 1.43 1.78 -5.73
CA MET A 180 1.11 3.20 -5.76
C MET A 180 -0.41 3.37 -5.80
N PRO A 181 -1.01 4.17 -4.90
CA PRO A 181 -2.39 4.55 -5.00
C PRO A 181 -2.61 5.48 -6.22
N LYS A 182 -3.86 5.73 -6.56
CA LYS A 182 -4.21 6.75 -7.56
C LYS A 182 -3.62 8.10 -7.17
N GLU A 183 -3.33 8.93 -8.17
CA GLU A 183 -2.71 10.24 -7.98
C GLU A 183 -3.49 11.11 -6.97
N GLU A 184 -4.81 11.09 -7.05
CA GLU A 184 -5.72 11.81 -6.14
C GLU A 184 -5.59 11.41 -4.66
N TYR A 185 -4.97 10.26 -4.35
CA TYR A 185 -4.78 9.76 -2.99
C TYR A 185 -3.31 9.80 -2.52
N THR A 186 -2.39 10.31 -3.33
CA THR A 186 -0.95 10.31 -2.99
C THR A 186 -0.62 11.19 -1.77
N TYR A 187 -1.39 12.26 -1.56
CA TYR A 187 -1.24 13.15 -0.40
C TYR A 187 -2.10 12.75 0.81
N LEU A 188 -2.95 11.70 0.64
CA LEU A 188 -3.92 11.32 1.65
C LEU A 188 -3.31 10.46 2.74
N SER A 189 -3.51 10.85 4.00
CA SER A 189 -3.14 10.04 5.17
C SER A 189 -4.22 10.11 6.24
N SER A 190 -4.36 9.03 7.03
CA SER A 190 -5.29 9.03 8.16
C SER A 190 -4.98 10.14 9.17
N ARG A 191 -3.71 10.54 9.31
CA ARG A 191 -3.30 11.64 10.19
C ARG A 191 -3.88 12.97 9.72
N ILE A 192 -3.72 13.31 8.44
CA ILE A 192 -4.25 14.54 7.85
C ILE A 192 -5.78 14.56 7.91
N VAL A 193 -6.43 13.43 7.63
CA VAL A 193 -7.90 13.30 7.73
C VAL A 193 -8.39 13.59 9.15
N LYS A 194 -7.73 13.02 10.17
CA LYS A 194 -8.06 13.30 11.58
C LYS A 194 -7.86 14.76 11.94
N GLU A 195 -6.80 15.37 11.46
CA GLU A 195 -6.50 16.78 11.71
C GLU A 195 -7.58 17.69 11.10
N ILE A 196 -7.93 17.48 9.83
CA ILE A 196 -9.02 18.24 9.17
C ILE A 196 -10.35 18.06 9.91
N ALA A 197 -10.71 16.81 10.24
CA ALA A 197 -11.97 16.53 10.94
C ALA A 197 -12.01 17.16 12.34
N SER A 198 -10.89 17.19 13.07
CA SER A 198 -10.80 17.80 14.41
C SER A 198 -11.02 19.30 14.39
N LEU A 199 -10.68 19.96 13.27
CA LEU A 199 -10.89 21.39 13.03
C LEU A 199 -12.28 21.69 12.41
N GLY A 200 -13.14 20.67 12.23
CA GLY A 200 -14.48 20.82 11.67
C GLY A 200 -14.51 20.90 10.14
N GLY A 201 -13.41 20.54 9.47
CA GLY A 201 -13.35 20.49 8.00
C GLY A 201 -14.09 19.28 7.42
N ASP A 202 -14.58 19.40 6.20
CA ASP A 202 -15.23 18.30 5.47
C ASP A 202 -14.18 17.28 4.98
N VAL A 203 -14.37 16.02 5.33
CA VAL A 203 -13.51 14.90 4.96
C VAL A 203 -14.19 13.89 4.03
N SER A 204 -15.39 14.19 3.55
CA SER A 204 -16.24 13.30 2.75
C SER A 204 -15.56 12.82 1.45
N ALA A 205 -14.70 13.64 0.85
CA ALA A 205 -13.94 13.29 -0.35
C ALA A 205 -12.79 12.27 -0.09
N PHE A 206 -12.38 12.13 1.17
CA PHE A 206 -11.15 11.39 1.52
C PHE A 206 -11.42 10.03 2.16
N VAL A 207 -12.62 9.83 2.69
CA VAL A 207 -12.99 8.63 3.43
C VAL A 207 -14.37 8.12 3.01
N PRO A 208 -14.66 6.83 3.24
CA PRO A 208 -16.02 6.31 3.09
C PRO A 208 -17.05 7.07 3.94
N PRO A 209 -18.33 7.17 3.52
CA PRO A 209 -19.36 7.91 4.25
C PRO A 209 -19.48 7.51 5.72
N LEU A 210 -19.43 6.20 6.01
CA LEU A 210 -19.50 5.67 7.38
C LEU A 210 -18.34 6.18 8.28
N VAL A 211 -17.17 6.41 7.68
CA VAL A 211 -15.98 6.91 8.40
C VAL A 211 -16.11 8.41 8.64
N ALA A 212 -16.64 9.17 7.66
CA ALA A 212 -16.91 10.59 7.83
C ALA A 212 -17.92 10.83 8.99
N GLU A 213 -18.98 10.02 9.06
CA GLU A 213 -19.94 10.07 10.18
C GLU A 213 -19.29 9.71 11.52
N ALA A 214 -18.42 8.69 11.56
CA ALA A 214 -17.72 8.29 12.77
C ALA A 214 -16.76 9.39 13.26
N LEU A 215 -16.03 10.04 12.35
CA LEU A 215 -15.17 11.18 12.66
C LEU A 215 -15.98 12.36 13.19
N ALA A 216 -17.10 12.69 12.54
CA ALA A 216 -18.00 13.76 13.00
C ALA A 216 -18.55 13.49 14.42
N LYS A 217 -18.83 12.24 14.78
CA LYS A 217 -19.26 11.85 16.15
C LYS A 217 -18.12 12.01 17.16
N LYS A 218 -16.89 11.63 16.81
CA LYS A 218 -15.72 11.71 17.72
C LYS A 218 -15.29 13.16 18.01
N PHE A 219 -15.41 14.05 17.02
CA PHE A 219 -14.98 15.45 17.12
C PHE A 219 -16.13 16.44 17.33
N LYS A 220 -17.37 15.98 17.55
CA LYS A 220 -18.48 16.87 17.89
C LYS A 220 -18.15 17.64 19.18
N PRO A 221 -18.11 18.98 19.16
CA PRO A 221 -17.95 19.73 20.39
C PRO A 221 -19.09 19.36 21.35
N PRO A 222 -18.84 19.23 22.66
CA PRO A 222 -19.91 19.01 23.60
C PRO A 222 -20.93 20.14 23.43
N VAL A 223 -22.20 19.77 23.28
CA VAL A 223 -23.32 20.73 23.21
C VAL A 223 -23.22 21.63 24.45
N ARG A 224 -22.74 22.87 24.26
CA ARG A 224 -22.81 23.87 25.33
C ARG A 224 -24.30 24.09 25.60
N SER A 225 -24.79 23.55 26.68
CA SER A 225 -26.08 23.94 27.23
C SER A 225 -26.00 25.43 27.51
N VAL A 226 -26.59 26.25 26.64
CA VAL A 226 -26.79 27.66 26.90
C VAL A 226 -27.88 27.69 27.97
N THR A 227 -27.47 27.82 29.22
CA THR A 227 -28.40 28.15 30.30
C THR A 227 -28.92 29.59 29.98
N PRO A 228 -30.21 29.81 29.79
CA PRO A 228 -30.69 31.17 29.61
C PRO A 228 -30.44 31.92 30.92
N VAL A 229 -29.73 33.03 30.80
CA VAL A 229 -29.55 33.99 31.92
C VAL A 229 -30.91 34.70 32.03
N THR A 230 -31.62 34.39 33.09
CA THR A 230 -32.80 35.11 33.54
C THR A 230 -32.40 36.43 34.23
#